data_00b59b0a78361202575f461f9dbb4d1a
#
_entry.id   00b59b0a78361202575f461f9dbb4d1a
#
_cell.length_a   1.000
_cell.length_b   1.000
_cell.length_c   1.000
_cell.angle_alpha   90.00
_cell.angle_beta   90.00
_cell.angle_gamma   90.00
#
_symmetry.space_group_name_H-M   'P 1'
#
loop_
_entity.id
_entity.type
_entity.pdbx_description
1 polymer ?
#
loop_
_entity_poly.entity_id
_entity_poly.type
_entity_poly.pdbx_seq_one_letter_code
_entity_poly.pdbx_strand_id
1 'polypeptide(L)'
;NSFGVVAVSALKGKGMDAVISALTRLLPEDFGQEFILGDLVSQTDLVLLVMPQDIQAPKGRLILPQVQTLRELLDRKCLVMSTTTDKMTDALAALSHAPKLIVTDSQVFGYVYEHKPAESMLTSFSVLFAAYKGDLPYYVESARAIDTLKPSSRVLIAECCTHAPLAEDIGRV
;
A
#
# COMPACT_ATOMS: atom_id res chain seq x y z
N ASN A 1 -15.82 4.19 32.14
CA ASN A 1 -15.70 4.83 30.81
C ASN A 1 -16.91 5.74 30.62
N SER A 2 -16.76 7.05 30.82
CA SER A 2 -17.81 8.01 30.54
C SER A 2 -17.69 8.40 29.07
N PHE A 3 -18.57 7.86 28.24
CA PHE A 3 -18.70 8.32 26.87
C PHE A 3 -19.26 9.74 26.88
N GLY A 4 -18.49 10.70 26.36
CA GLY A 4 -18.97 12.07 26.18
C GLY A 4 -20.14 12.10 25.19
N VAL A 5 -21.25 12.69 25.58
CA VAL A 5 -22.40 12.90 24.70
C VAL A 5 -22.36 14.33 24.15
N VAL A 6 -22.45 14.43 22.80
CA VAL A 6 -22.49 15.73 22.12
C VAL A 6 -23.82 15.86 21.39
N ALA A 7 -24.60 16.90 21.73
CA ALA A 7 -25.85 17.17 21.03
C ALA A 7 -25.60 17.93 19.73
N VAL A 8 -26.12 17.39 18.62
CA VAL A 8 -25.92 17.94 17.28
C VAL A 8 -27.22 18.04 16.50
N SER A 9 -27.26 18.97 15.56
CA SER A 9 -28.30 19.05 14.55
C SER A 9 -27.64 19.21 13.18
N ALA A 10 -27.57 18.13 12.42
CA ALA A 10 -27.02 18.16 11.07
C ALA A 10 -27.76 19.15 10.16
N LEU A 11 -29.11 19.18 10.27
CA LEU A 11 -29.95 20.10 9.50
C LEU A 11 -29.66 21.59 9.77
N LYS A 12 -29.31 21.93 11.00
CA LYS A 12 -29.06 23.33 11.43
C LYS A 12 -27.56 23.65 11.57
N GLY A 13 -26.68 22.71 11.30
CA GLY A 13 -25.22 22.85 11.49
C GLY A 13 -24.79 23.11 12.93
N LYS A 14 -25.68 22.91 13.91
CA LYS A 14 -25.35 23.18 15.31
C LYS A 14 -24.60 22.03 15.97
N GLY A 15 -23.60 22.36 16.78
CA GLY A 15 -22.84 21.40 17.57
C GLY A 15 -21.70 20.72 16.82
N MET A 16 -21.41 21.05 15.56
CA MET A 16 -20.35 20.41 14.77
C MET A 16 -18.97 20.66 15.36
N ASP A 17 -18.69 21.89 15.84
CA ASP A 17 -17.41 22.21 16.49
C ASP A 17 -17.20 21.39 17.78
N ALA A 18 -18.28 21.13 18.52
CA ALA A 18 -18.22 20.29 19.71
C ALA A 18 -17.93 18.82 19.36
N VAL A 19 -18.44 18.31 18.22
CA VAL A 19 -18.10 16.97 17.71
C VAL A 19 -16.63 16.91 17.35
N ILE A 20 -16.13 17.87 16.56
CA ILE A 20 -14.72 17.93 16.16
C ILE A 20 -13.83 17.97 17.39
N SER A 21 -14.13 18.83 18.35
CA SER A 21 -13.37 18.94 19.60
C SER A 21 -13.41 17.67 20.46
N ALA A 22 -14.53 16.95 20.47
CA ALA A 22 -14.65 15.68 21.18
C ALA A 22 -13.84 14.58 20.48
N LEU A 23 -13.92 14.49 19.14
CA LEU A 23 -13.13 13.56 18.33
C LEU A 23 -11.63 13.81 18.51
N THR A 24 -11.18 15.07 18.40
CA THR A 24 -9.75 15.43 18.57
C THR A 24 -9.22 15.00 19.93
N ARG A 25 -10.02 15.11 20.99
CA ARG A 25 -9.62 14.65 22.34
C ARG A 25 -9.56 13.13 22.50
N LEU A 26 -10.28 12.40 21.68
CA LEU A 26 -10.32 10.93 21.72
C LEU A 26 -9.28 10.28 20.80
N LEU A 27 -8.69 11.05 19.91
CA LEU A 27 -7.62 10.54 19.04
C LEU A 27 -6.37 10.23 19.89
N PRO A 28 -5.73 9.09 19.69
CA PRO A 28 -4.41 8.81 20.26
C PRO A 28 -3.41 9.90 19.88
N GLU A 29 -2.40 10.13 20.71
CA GLU A 29 -1.36 11.14 20.44
C GLU A 29 -0.55 10.82 19.16
N ASP A 30 -0.46 9.55 18.80
CA ASP A 30 0.20 9.01 17.60
C ASP A 30 -0.74 8.86 16.41
N PHE A 31 -1.99 9.33 16.50
CA PHE A 31 -2.96 9.24 15.41
C PHE A 31 -2.43 9.95 14.16
N GLY A 32 -2.32 9.19 13.06
CA GLY A 32 -1.80 9.69 11.78
C GLY A 32 -0.28 9.69 11.67
N GLN A 33 0.46 9.13 12.65
CA GLN A 33 1.90 8.89 12.57
C GLN A 33 2.27 7.52 11.98
N GLU A 34 1.27 6.74 11.59
CA GLU A 34 1.52 5.48 10.91
C GLU A 34 2.13 5.72 9.53
N PHE A 35 3.22 5.01 9.25
CA PHE A 35 3.94 5.09 7.99
C PHE A 35 3.65 3.86 7.12
N ILE A 36 3.38 4.09 5.83
CA ILE A 36 3.14 3.02 4.85
C ILE A 36 4.38 2.13 4.72
N LEU A 37 5.56 2.76 4.73
CA LEU A 37 6.84 2.08 4.56
C LEU A 37 7.45 1.59 5.87
N GLY A 38 6.89 1.96 7.04
CA GLY A 38 7.45 1.56 8.33
C GLY A 38 8.96 1.80 8.42
N ASP A 39 9.70 0.78 8.84
CA ASP A 39 11.16 0.81 9.00
C ASP A 39 11.94 0.28 7.76
N LEU A 40 11.26 0.05 6.63
CA LEU A 40 11.88 -0.48 5.41
C LEU A 40 12.90 0.47 4.79
N VAL A 41 12.73 1.77 5.00
CA VAL A 41 13.58 2.80 4.42
C VAL A 41 13.93 3.88 5.44
N SER A 42 15.11 4.44 5.25
CA SER A 42 15.64 5.58 6.00
C SER A 42 15.89 6.76 5.07
N GLN A 43 16.18 7.92 5.66
CA GLN A 43 16.56 9.11 4.89
C GLN A 43 17.74 8.79 3.95
N THR A 44 17.69 9.31 2.73
CA THR A 44 18.68 9.13 1.65
C THR A 44 18.71 7.74 0.99
N ASP A 45 17.95 6.77 1.48
CA ASP A 45 17.85 5.48 0.77
C ASP A 45 17.29 5.66 -0.64
N LEU A 46 17.84 4.90 -1.58
CA LEU A 46 17.35 4.84 -2.95
C LEU A 46 16.22 3.80 -3.06
N VAL A 47 15.08 4.25 -3.57
CA VAL A 47 13.89 3.40 -3.78
C VAL A 47 13.47 3.45 -5.24
N LEU A 48 13.22 2.30 -5.83
CA LEU A 48 12.68 2.17 -7.17
C LEU A 48 11.21 1.78 -7.11
N LEU A 49 10.34 2.58 -7.71
CA LEU A 49 8.93 2.28 -7.89
C LEU A 49 8.72 1.75 -9.32
N VAL A 50 8.31 0.48 -9.45
CA VAL A 50 7.99 -0.15 -10.74
C VAL A 50 6.48 -0.20 -10.88
N MET A 51 5.91 0.68 -11.71
CA MET A 51 4.47 0.91 -11.79
C MET A 51 3.99 0.62 -13.22
N PRO A 52 3.34 -0.52 -13.47
CA PRO A 52 2.69 -0.75 -14.75
C PRO A 52 1.61 0.32 -14.97
N GLN A 53 1.43 0.71 -16.23
CA GLN A 53 0.37 1.66 -16.55
C GLN A 53 -0.98 0.92 -16.58
N ASP A 54 -1.81 1.19 -15.59
CA ASP A 54 -3.17 0.65 -15.54
C ASP A 54 -4.05 1.34 -16.58
N ILE A 55 -4.58 0.56 -17.51
CA ILE A 55 -5.50 1.05 -18.57
C ILE A 55 -6.79 1.63 -17.96
N GLN A 56 -7.16 1.19 -16.77
CA GLN A 56 -8.38 1.66 -16.07
C GLN A 56 -8.13 2.89 -15.20
N ALA A 57 -6.87 3.24 -14.93
CA ALA A 57 -6.56 4.47 -14.22
C ALA A 57 -6.97 5.69 -15.08
N PRO A 58 -7.55 6.74 -14.51
CA PRO A 58 -7.81 7.96 -15.24
C PRO A 58 -6.52 8.48 -15.90
N LYS A 59 -6.60 8.82 -17.18
CA LYS A 59 -5.43 9.35 -17.92
C LYS A 59 -4.74 10.48 -17.14
N GLY A 60 -3.42 10.40 -17.03
CA GLY A 60 -2.59 11.38 -16.35
C GLY A 60 -2.61 11.29 -14.81
N ARG A 61 -3.11 10.21 -14.24
CA ARG A 61 -3.12 9.99 -12.79
C ARG A 61 -2.49 8.65 -12.42
N LEU A 62 -1.77 8.65 -11.32
CA LEU A 62 -1.38 7.44 -10.62
C LEU A 62 -2.52 6.99 -9.70
N ILE A 63 -2.59 5.71 -9.37
CA ILE A 63 -3.54 5.21 -8.38
C ILE A 63 -3.12 5.64 -6.96
N LEU A 64 -4.08 5.72 -6.06
CA LEU A 64 -3.86 6.26 -4.72
C LEU A 64 -2.71 5.61 -3.94
N PRO A 65 -2.54 4.28 -3.92
CA PRO A 65 -1.39 3.66 -3.25
C PRO A 65 -0.04 4.12 -3.79
N GLN A 66 0.10 4.27 -5.10
CA GLN A 66 1.33 4.74 -5.73
C GLN A 66 1.64 6.19 -5.31
N VAL A 67 0.62 7.07 -5.34
CA VAL A 67 0.78 8.48 -4.95
C VAL A 67 1.16 8.62 -3.48
N GLN A 68 0.48 7.89 -2.59
CA GLN A 68 0.73 7.97 -1.15
C GLN A 68 2.11 7.43 -0.78
N THR A 69 2.53 6.31 -1.38
CA THR A 69 3.88 5.75 -1.17
C THR A 69 4.96 6.71 -1.66
N LEU A 70 4.80 7.27 -2.89
CA LEU A 70 5.73 8.25 -3.42
C LEU A 70 5.81 9.50 -2.51
N ARG A 71 4.67 9.99 -2.05
CA ARG A 71 4.62 11.15 -1.18
C ARG A 71 5.35 10.89 0.14
N GLU A 72 5.11 9.75 0.79
CA GLU A 72 5.82 9.41 2.02
C GLU A 72 7.33 9.30 1.82
N LEU A 73 7.78 8.68 0.73
CA LEU A 73 9.21 8.60 0.40
C LEU A 73 9.85 9.99 0.28
N LEU A 74 9.18 10.92 -0.36
CA LEU A 74 9.66 12.30 -0.50
C LEU A 74 9.67 13.04 0.84
N ASP A 75 8.64 12.87 1.65
CA ASP A 75 8.58 13.47 3.00
C ASP A 75 9.71 12.93 3.89
N ARG A 76 10.09 11.65 3.72
CA ARG A 76 11.21 10.99 4.41
C ARG A 76 12.58 11.29 3.78
N LYS A 77 12.63 12.13 2.75
CA LYS A 77 13.89 12.50 2.06
C LYS A 77 14.62 11.32 1.42
N CYS A 78 13.89 10.32 0.97
CA CYS A 78 14.44 9.24 0.17
C CYS A 78 14.73 9.71 -1.26
N LEU A 79 15.66 9.05 -1.93
CA LEU A 79 15.87 9.18 -3.37
C LEU A 79 14.90 8.24 -4.08
N VAL A 80 14.08 8.76 -4.99
CA VAL A 80 13.04 7.95 -5.64
C VAL A 80 13.23 7.98 -7.14
N MET A 81 13.35 6.81 -7.73
CA MET A 81 13.18 6.61 -9.17
C MET A 81 11.87 5.89 -9.42
N SER A 82 11.13 6.29 -10.43
CA SER A 82 9.92 5.59 -10.87
C SER A 82 10.04 5.20 -12.33
N THR A 83 9.53 4.02 -12.67
CA THR A 83 9.59 3.47 -14.01
C THR A 83 8.40 2.56 -14.30
N THR A 84 8.17 2.27 -15.57
CA THR A 84 7.25 1.21 -15.99
C THR A 84 7.96 -0.14 -16.00
N THR A 85 7.20 -1.24 -16.05
CA THR A 85 7.75 -2.60 -15.99
C THR A 85 8.72 -2.88 -17.15
N ASP A 86 8.38 -2.45 -18.37
CA ASP A 86 9.19 -2.61 -19.58
C ASP A 86 10.50 -1.83 -19.56
N LYS A 87 10.60 -0.80 -18.70
CA LYS A 87 11.77 0.07 -18.54
C LYS A 87 12.56 -0.17 -17.26
N MET A 88 12.21 -1.20 -16.50
CA MET A 88 12.88 -1.50 -15.24
C MET A 88 14.38 -1.74 -15.41
N THR A 89 14.79 -2.52 -16.41
CA THR A 89 16.21 -2.81 -16.67
C THR A 89 17.00 -1.55 -17.05
N ASP A 90 16.41 -0.69 -17.88
CA ASP A 90 17.02 0.59 -18.26
C ASP A 90 17.15 1.50 -17.03
N ALA A 91 16.13 1.53 -16.17
CA ALA A 91 16.14 2.30 -14.94
C ALA A 91 17.22 1.81 -13.97
N LEU A 92 17.36 0.50 -13.77
CA LEU A 92 18.42 -0.08 -12.93
C LEU A 92 19.80 0.23 -13.48
N ALA A 93 20.00 0.17 -14.79
CA ALA A 93 21.27 0.50 -15.44
C ALA A 93 21.66 1.97 -15.31
N ALA A 94 20.69 2.86 -15.15
CA ALA A 94 20.92 4.30 -14.95
C ALA A 94 21.30 4.67 -13.51
N LEU A 95 21.17 3.73 -12.56
CA LEU A 95 21.52 3.97 -11.17
C LEU A 95 22.99 3.68 -10.90
N SER A 96 23.62 4.46 -10.03
CA SER A 96 25.01 4.28 -9.62
C SER A 96 25.19 3.09 -8.66
N HIS A 97 24.12 2.65 -8.01
CA HIS A 97 24.08 1.50 -7.11
C HIS A 97 22.66 0.93 -7.05
N ALA A 98 22.55 -0.30 -6.60
CA ALA A 98 21.26 -0.96 -6.47
C ALA A 98 20.33 -0.22 -5.49
N PRO A 99 19.03 -0.13 -5.79
CA PRO A 99 18.07 0.44 -4.84
C PRO A 99 17.97 -0.45 -3.60
N LYS A 100 17.83 0.17 -2.42
CA LYS A 100 17.59 -0.57 -1.18
C LYS A 100 16.26 -1.30 -1.21
N LEU A 101 15.23 -0.64 -1.71
CA LEU A 101 13.87 -1.18 -1.81
C LEU A 101 13.32 -0.98 -3.22
N ILE A 102 12.66 -2.00 -3.72
CA ILE A 102 11.83 -1.94 -4.92
C ILE A 102 10.39 -2.16 -4.50
N VAL A 103 9.48 -1.27 -4.93
CA VAL A 103 8.04 -1.40 -4.70
C VAL A 103 7.34 -1.52 -6.04
N THR A 104 6.46 -2.49 -6.18
CA THR A 104 5.76 -2.76 -7.44
C THR A 104 4.30 -3.14 -7.22
N ASP A 105 3.53 -3.22 -8.29
CA ASP A 105 2.19 -3.79 -8.25
C ASP A 105 2.24 -5.32 -8.23
N SER A 106 1.26 -5.94 -7.58
CA SER A 106 1.20 -7.40 -7.42
C SER A 106 1.16 -8.14 -8.75
N GLN A 107 0.56 -7.55 -9.79
CA GLN A 107 0.43 -8.13 -11.13
C GLN A 107 1.79 -8.41 -11.80
N VAL A 108 2.80 -7.60 -11.52
CA VAL A 108 4.13 -7.72 -12.13
C VAL A 108 5.20 -8.14 -11.13
N PHE A 109 4.78 -8.57 -9.93
CA PHE A 109 5.69 -8.94 -8.84
C PHE A 109 6.68 -10.05 -9.26
N GLY A 110 6.20 -11.10 -9.93
CA GLY A 110 7.05 -12.20 -10.41
C GLY A 110 8.13 -11.70 -11.35
N TYR A 111 7.77 -10.87 -12.35
CA TYR A 111 8.74 -10.29 -13.27
C TYR A 111 9.81 -9.46 -12.53
N VAL A 112 9.39 -8.58 -11.62
CA VAL A 112 10.31 -7.74 -10.84
C VAL A 112 11.22 -8.58 -9.95
N TYR A 113 10.69 -9.65 -9.35
CA TYR A 113 11.46 -10.57 -8.53
C TYR A 113 12.60 -11.24 -9.30
N GLU A 114 12.34 -11.68 -10.54
CA GLU A 114 13.32 -12.33 -11.40
C GLU A 114 14.42 -11.37 -11.92
N HIS A 115 14.11 -10.08 -12.03
CA HIS A 115 15.01 -9.09 -12.65
C HIS A 115 15.64 -8.10 -11.66
N LYS A 116 15.27 -8.15 -10.37
CA LYS A 116 15.84 -7.26 -9.37
C LYS A 116 17.28 -7.62 -9.01
N PRO A 117 18.10 -6.67 -8.58
CA PRO A 117 19.38 -6.95 -7.92
C PRO A 117 19.17 -7.83 -6.67
N ALA A 118 20.08 -8.76 -6.42
CA ALA A 118 19.97 -9.70 -5.30
C ALA A 118 19.90 -8.98 -3.94
N GLU A 119 20.66 -7.91 -3.79
CA GLU A 119 20.73 -7.08 -2.58
C GLU A 119 19.51 -6.19 -2.33
N SER A 120 18.70 -5.94 -3.35
CA SER A 120 17.49 -5.10 -3.22
C SER A 120 16.36 -5.88 -2.53
N MET A 121 15.75 -5.28 -1.53
CA MET A 121 14.47 -5.76 -0.99
C MET A 121 13.35 -5.52 -1.99
N LEU A 122 12.33 -6.37 -1.97
CA LEU A 122 11.16 -6.25 -2.83
C LEU A 122 9.88 -6.35 -2.00
N THR A 123 8.95 -5.47 -2.28
CA THR A 123 7.59 -5.51 -1.76
C THR A 123 6.59 -5.02 -2.80
N SER A 124 5.30 -5.12 -2.50
CA SER A 124 4.24 -4.57 -3.35
C SER A 124 3.46 -3.47 -2.64
N PHE A 125 2.84 -2.58 -3.41
CA PHE A 125 1.93 -1.57 -2.86
C PHE A 125 0.82 -2.22 -2.03
N SER A 126 0.27 -3.35 -2.47
CA SER A 126 -0.78 -4.06 -1.74
C SER A 126 -0.31 -4.57 -0.37
N VAL A 127 0.91 -5.11 -0.28
CA VAL A 127 1.49 -5.57 1.00
C VAL A 127 1.75 -4.40 1.94
N LEU A 128 2.32 -3.30 1.43
CA LEU A 128 2.53 -2.08 2.23
C LEU A 128 1.22 -1.54 2.79
N PHE A 129 0.17 -1.49 1.96
CA PHE A 129 -1.14 -0.99 2.40
C PHE A 129 -1.89 -1.97 3.30
N ALA A 130 -1.68 -3.27 3.15
CA ALA A 130 -2.20 -4.26 4.10
C ALA A 130 -1.55 -4.08 5.47
N ALA A 131 -0.24 -3.86 5.52
CA ALA A 131 0.47 -3.56 6.77
C ALA A 131 0.02 -2.24 7.40
N TYR A 132 -0.12 -1.20 6.58
CA TYR A 132 -0.53 0.14 7.01
C TYR A 132 -1.97 0.20 7.55
N LYS A 133 -2.90 -0.57 6.96
CA LYS A 133 -4.34 -0.51 7.29
C LYS A 133 -4.82 -1.62 8.18
N GLY A 134 -4.00 -2.60 8.48
CA GLY A 134 -4.45 -3.79 9.19
C GLY A 134 -3.38 -4.43 10.06
N ASP A 135 -3.68 -5.61 10.55
CA ASP A 135 -2.81 -6.41 11.42
C ASP A 135 -1.92 -7.33 10.57
N LEU A 136 -0.71 -6.88 10.26
CA LEU A 136 0.25 -7.65 9.45
C LEU A 136 0.60 -9.01 10.08
N PRO A 137 0.88 -9.13 11.40
CA PRO A 137 1.09 -10.42 12.05
C PRO A 137 -0.07 -11.39 11.83
N TYR A 138 -1.30 -10.93 11.99
CA TYR A 138 -2.51 -11.73 11.73
C TYR A 138 -2.60 -12.19 10.27
N TYR A 139 -2.29 -11.31 9.31
CA TYR A 139 -2.31 -11.68 7.89
C TYR A 139 -1.24 -12.71 7.54
N VAL A 140 -0.03 -12.57 8.08
CA VAL A 140 1.06 -13.53 7.87
C VAL A 140 0.71 -14.90 8.45
N GLU A 141 0.16 -14.94 9.66
CA GLU A 141 -0.29 -16.20 10.28
C GLU A 141 -1.44 -16.83 9.49
N SER A 142 -2.42 -16.03 9.08
CA SER A 142 -3.56 -16.50 8.30
C SER A 142 -3.13 -17.05 6.93
N ALA A 143 -2.16 -16.41 6.26
CA ALA A 143 -1.63 -16.88 4.98
C ALA A 143 -0.98 -18.27 5.10
N ARG A 144 -0.36 -18.60 6.24
CA ARG A 144 0.20 -19.95 6.48
C ARG A 144 -0.85 -21.04 6.50
N ALA A 145 -2.11 -20.71 6.79
CA ALA A 145 -3.20 -21.66 6.72
C ALA A 145 -3.43 -22.23 5.31
N ILE A 146 -3.00 -21.50 4.26
CA ILE A 146 -3.08 -21.97 2.87
C ILE A 146 -2.27 -23.25 2.68
N ASP A 147 -1.11 -23.37 3.33
CA ASP A 147 -0.24 -24.55 3.24
C ASP A 147 -0.87 -25.80 3.87
N THR A 148 -1.91 -25.62 4.67
CA THR A 148 -2.64 -26.71 5.34
C THR A 148 -3.87 -27.19 4.57
N LEU A 149 -4.20 -26.56 3.43
CA LEU A 149 -5.36 -26.90 2.62
C LEU A 149 -5.22 -28.31 2.04
N LYS A 150 -6.33 -29.03 2.04
CA LYS A 150 -6.46 -30.37 1.46
C LYS A 150 -7.40 -30.32 0.26
N PRO A 151 -7.36 -31.31 -0.65
CA PRO A 151 -8.29 -31.36 -1.78
C PRO A 151 -9.77 -31.32 -1.39
N SER A 152 -10.10 -31.71 -0.16
CA SER A 152 -11.46 -31.65 0.40
C SER A 152 -11.79 -30.34 1.09
N SER A 153 -10.85 -29.42 1.24
CA SER A 153 -11.07 -28.13 1.91
C SER A 153 -12.00 -27.27 1.08
N ARG A 154 -12.89 -26.54 1.77
CA ARG A 154 -13.74 -25.54 1.13
C ARG A 154 -13.16 -24.17 1.41
N VAL A 155 -12.88 -23.41 0.36
CA VAL A 155 -12.33 -22.07 0.43
C VAL A 155 -13.36 -21.09 -0.11
N LEU A 156 -13.62 -20.01 0.63
CA LEU A 156 -14.41 -18.87 0.16
C LEU A 156 -13.45 -17.78 -0.30
N ILE A 157 -13.54 -17.42 -1.58
CA ILE A 157 -12.86 -16.25 -2.13
C ILE A 157 -13.84 -15.08 -2.08
N ALA A 158 -13.54 -14.06 -1.27
CA ALA A 158 -14.34 -12.85 -1.15
C ALA A 158 -13.59 -11.70 -1.82
N GLU A 159 -14.13 -11.20 -2.93
CA GLU A 159 -13.56 -10.07 -3.66
C GLU A 159 -14.43 -8.82 -3.44
N CYS A 160 -13.78 -7.72 -3.06
CA CYS A 160 -14.41 -6.41 -2.88
C CYS A 160 -13.71 -5.33 -3.72
N CYS A 161 -13.04 -5.72 -4.80
CA CYS A 161 -12.34 -4.78 -5.66
C CYS A 161 -13.34 -3.99 -6.52
N THR A 162 -13.22 -2.66 -6.54
CA THR A 162 -13.98 -1.78 -7.43
C THR A 162 -13.38 -1.69 -8.84
N HIS A 163 -12.16 -2.20 -9.00
CA HIS A 163 -11.42 -2.24 -10.26
C HIS A 163 -11.24 -3.70 -10.66
N ALA A 164 -12.19 -4.24 -11.40
CA ALA A 164 -11.98 -5.54 -12.05
C ALA A 164 -11.11 -5.33 -13.30
N PRO A 165 -9.87 -5.81 -13.34
CA PRO A 165 -9.08 -5.78 -14.57
C PRO A 165 -9.82 -6.60 -15.62
N LEU A 166 -10.05 -6.02 -16.80
CA LEU A 166 -10.80 -6.68 -17.89
C LEU A 166 -10.12 -7.96 -18.41
N ALA A 167 -8.82 -8.14 -18.16
CA ALA A 167 -8.01 -9.23 -18.69
C ALA A 167 -7.56 -10.27 -17.63
N GLU A 168 -7.48 -9.88 -16.36
CA GLU A 168 -6.97 -10.74 -15.28
C GLU A 168 -7.83 -10.56 -14.04
N ASP A 169 -8.95 -11.23 -14.02
CA ASP A 169 -9.82 -11.30 -12.84
C ASP A 169 -9.22 -12.32 -11.87
N ILE A 170 -8.50 -11.83 -10.86
CA ILE A 170 -7.84 -12.68 -9.85
C ILE A 170 -8.85 -13.53 -9.07
N GLY A 171 -10.10 -13.11 -9.00
CA GLY A 171 -11.20 -13.84 -8.39
C GLY A 171 -11.78 -14.95 -9.27
N ARG A 172 -11.47 -14.97 -10.56
CA ARG A 172 -11.88 -16.04 -11.48
C ARG A 172 -10.80 -17.11 -11.57
N VAL A 173 -10.78 -18.00 -10.62
CA VAL A 173 -10.03 -19.26 -10.69
C VAL A 173 -10.98 -20.38 -11.08
#